data_6442df62e01ff37c9d6da1b1d48b9db9
#
_entry.id   6442df62e01ff37c9d6da1b1d48b9db9
#
_cell.length_a   1.000
_cell.length_b   1.000
_cell.length_c   1.000
_cell.angle_alpha   90.00
_cell.angle_beta   90.00
_cell.angle_gamma   90.00
#
_symmetry.space_group_name_H-M   'P 1'
#
loop_
_entity.id
_entity.type
_entity.pdbx_description
1 polymer ?
#
loop_
_entity_poly.entity_id
_entity_poly.type
_entity_poly.pdbx_seq_one_letter_code
_entity_poly.pdbx_strand_id
1 'polypeptide(L)'
;VRRADRPIASNMKDPLQRLFLREKPSLAVLALSEMEPAYAAQIAKHIDSTFPHTSSILGELEEQGLIISRPEGRVRFLVLTDRGRQVAGALRELSDLLHKPDAMMQRLERLKELASSADGSKDYLILGPLRRDLAKLMTLEDPKLRQGAEELDRKILAILSR
;
A
#
# COMPACT_ATOMS: atom_id res chain seq x y z
N VAL A 1 -16.96 -0.47 -25.09
CA VAL A 1 -17.15 -1.87 -24.69
C VAL A 1 -17.76 -1.85 -23.29
N ARG A 2 -19.07 -2.19 -23.20
CA ARG A 2 -19.81 -2.22 -21.93
C ARG A 2 -19.27 -3.37 -21.09
N ARG A 3 -18.67 -3.07 -19.92
CA ARG A 3 -18.50 -4.08 -18.86
C ARG A 3 -19.89 -4.55 -18.47
N ALA A 4 -20.18 -5.82 -18.74
CA ALA A 4 -21.41 -6.46 -18.32
C ALA A 4 -21.54 -6.35 -16.80
N ASP A 5 -22.65 -5.76 -16.33
CA ASP A 5 -23.09 -5.78 -14.94
C ASP A 5 -23.32 -7.23 -14.49
N ARG A 6 -22.26 -7.87 -13.99
CA ARG A 6 -22.39 -9.11 -13.24
C ARG A 6 -22.63 -8.72 -11.79
N PRO A 7 -23.75 -9.12 -11.18
CA PRO A 7 -23.97 -8.89 -9.76
C PRO A 7 -22.91 -9.60 -8.94
N ILE A 8 -22.09 -8.83 -8.24
CA ILE A 8 -20.92 -9.30 -7.47
C ILE A 8 -21.33 -10.26 -6.33
N ALA A 9 -22.57 -10.17 -5.86
CA ALA A 9 -23.05 -10.94 -4.70
C ALA A 9 -23.62 -12.33 -5.01
N SER A 10 -23.89 -12.70 -6.26
CA SER A 10 -24.69 -13.92 -6.53
C SER A 10 -23.89 -15.16 -6.90
N ASN A 11 -22.55 -15.08 -7.04
CA ASN A 11 -21.78 -16.26 -7.43
C ASN A 11 -20.35 -16.31 -6.88
N MET A 12 -20.20 -16.38 -5.54
CA MET A 12 -18.93 -16.73 -4.89
C MET A 12 -18.53 -18.21 -5.16
N LYS A 13 -18.84 -18.76 -6.34
CA LYS A 13 -18.46 -20.10 -6.77
C LYS A 13 -17.17 -20.12 -7.56
N ASP A 14 -16.66 -18.95 -7.97
CA ASP A 14 -15.40 -18.85 -8.69
C ASP A 14 -14.23 -19.19 -7.73
N PRO A 15 -13.39 -20.20 -8.06
CA PRO A 15 -12.25 -20.59 -7.25
C PRO A 15 -11.29 -19.43 -6.97
N LEU A 16 -11.09 -18.52 -7.94
CA LEU A 16 -10.23 -17.35 -7.79
C LEU A 16 -10.78 -16.35 -6.77
N GLN A 17 -12.09 -16.09 -6.78
CA GLN A 17 -12.69 -15.20 -5.80
C GLN A 17 -12.52 -15.75 -4.38
N ARG A 18 -12.71 -17.07 -4.19
CA ARG A 18 -12.49 -17.72 -2.89
C ARG A 18 -11.03 -17.65 -2.44
N LEU A 19 -10.10 -17.76 -3.38
CA LEU A 19 -8.67 -17.68 -3.10
C LEU A 19 -8.29 -16.28 -2.60
N PHE A 20 -8.69 -15.24 -3.30
CA PHE A 20 -8.31 -13.85 -2.98
C PHE A 20 -9.12 -13.20 -1.86
N LEU A 21 -10.16 -13.85 -1.33
CA LEU A 21 -10.78 -13.44 -0.07
C LEU A 21 -9.98 -13.89 1.18
N ARG A 22 -8.87 -14.61 1.00
CA ARG A 22 -7.92 -14.97 2.05
C ARG A 22 -6.68 -14.09 1.95
N GLU A 23 -6.13 -13.72 3.09
CA GLU A 23 -4.92 -12.87 3.16
C GLU A 23 -3.70 -13.51 2.49
N LYS A 24 -3.38 -14.76 2.84
CA LYS A 24 -2.13 -15.40 2.43
C LYS A 24 -1.96 -15.59 0.92
N PRO A 25 -2.98 -15.98 0.12
CA PRO A 25 -2.88 -16.01 -1.33
C PRO A 25 -2.61 -14.65 -1.97
N SER A 26 -3.26 -13.59 -1.47
CA SER A 26 -3.01 -12.22 -1.94
C SER A 26 -1.58 -11.80 -1.65
N LEU A 27 -1.10 -12.05 -0.42
CA LEU A 27 0.29 -11.77 -0.04
C LEU A 27 1.30 -12.58 -0.86
N ALA A 28 1.00 -13.85 -1.20
CA ALA A 28 1.88 -14.67 -2.02
C ALA A 28 2.05 -14.12 -3.44
N VAL A 29 0.97 -13.62 -4.06
CA VAL A 29 1.04 -12.99 -5.38
C VAL A 29 1.80 -11.67 -5.32
N LEU A 30 1.58 -10.84 -4.29
CA LEU A 30 2.32 -9.60 -4.09
C LEU A 30 3.81 -9.87 -3.85
N ALA A 31 4.15 -10.83 -2.97
CA ALA A 31 5.52 -11.24 -2.71
C ALA A 31 6.24 -11.72 -3.98
N LEU A 32 5.57 -12.53 -4.81
CA LEU A 32 6.11 -12.92 -6.11
C LEU A 32 6.37 -11.73 -7.03
N SER A 33 5.48 -10.72 -7.04
CA SER A 33 5.69 -9.54 -7.90
C SER A 33 6.88 -8.67 -7.47
N GLU A 34 7.35 -8.81 -6.24
CA GLU A 34 8.48 -8.03 -5.69
C GLU A 34 9.83 -8.77 -5.82
N MET A 35 9.82 -10.10 -5.76
CA MET A 35 11.03 -10.90 -5.70
C MET A 35 11.11 -11.99 -6.81
N GLU A 36 10.44 -11.79 -7.94
CA GLU A 36 10.46 -12.72 -9.08
C GLU A 36 11.85 -12.79 -9.72
N PRO A 37 12.42 -13.97 -9.97
CA PRO A 37 11.92 -15.31 -9.64
C PRO A 37 12.18 -15.69 -8.18
N ALA A 38 11.25 -16.41 -7.56
CA ALA A 38 11.37 -16.84 -6.17
C ALA A 38 11.04 -18.34 -6.01
N TYR A 39 11.47 -18.95 -4.92
CA TYR A 39 11.08 -20.31 -4.56
C TYR A 39 10.19 -20.36 -3.33
N ALA A 40 9.43 -21.45 -3.18
CA ALA A 40 8.36 -21.58 -2.18
C ALA A 40 8.78 -21.24 -0.73
N ALA A 41 10.02 -21.59 -0.33
CA ALA A 41 10.49 -21.30 1.02
C ALA A 41 10.75 -19.79 1.24
N GLN A 42 11.15 -19.03 0.22
CA GLN A 42 11.28 -17.57 0.29
C GLN A 42 9.90 -16.92 0.47
N ILE A 43 8.92 -17.36 -0.33
CA ILE A 43 7.55 -16.88 -0.21
C ILE A 43 6.98 -17.19 1.18
N ALA A 44 7.14 -18.43 1.67
CA ALA A 44 6.68 -18.82 3.00
C ALA A 44 7.21 -17.92 4.11
N LYS A 45 8.51 -17.61 4.05
CA LYS A 45 9.16 -16.70 5.00
C LYS A 45 8.63 -15.27 4.88
N HIS A 46 8.43 -14.78 3.64
CA HIS A 46 7.99 -13.41 3.39
C HIS A 46 6.55 -13.16 3.88
N ILE A 47 5.65 -14.13 3.66
CA ILE A 47 4.24 -14.01 4.07
C ILE A 47 3.97 -14.52 5.49
N ASP A 48 5.00 -14.85 6.25
CA ASP A 48 4.89 -15.42 7.60
C ASP A 48 3.93 -16.63 7.64
N SER A 49 4.26 -17.68 6.90
CA SER A 49 3.43 -18.86 6.73
C SER A 49 4.29 -20.14 6.79
N THR A 50 3.64 -21.25 7.13
CA THR A 50 4.32 -22.55 7.10
C THR A 50 4.55 -23.00 5.66
N PHE A 51 5.65 -23.73 5.42
CA PHE A 51 5.96 -24.25 4.08
C PHE A 51 4.84 -25.11 3.46
N PRO A 52 4.21 -26.06 4.19
CA PRO A 52 3.11 -26.86 3.64
C PRO A 52 1.91 -26.02 3.21
N HIS A 53 1.53 -25.03 4.03
CA HIS A 53 0.41 -24.14 3.71
C HIS A 53 0.72 -23.26 2.49
N THR A 54 1.93 -22.70 2.45
CA THR A 54 2.38 -21.91 1.30
C THR A 54 2.45 -22.76 0.03
N SER A 55 2.95 -24.00 0.11
CA SER A 55 2.99 -24.91 -1.02
C SER A 55 1.59 -25.22 -1.58
N SER A 56 0.59 -25.38 -0.69
CA SER A 56 -0.81 -25.55 -1.11
C SER A 56 -1.35 -24.33 -1.85
N ILE A 57 -1.10 -23.13 -1.32
CA ILE A 57 -1.50 -21.87 -1.95
C ILE A 57 -0.86 -21.72 -3.33
N LEU A 58 0.45 -21.99 -3.43
CA LEU A 58 1.18 -21.90 -4.69
C LEU A 58 0.66 -22.91 -5.72
N GLY A 59 0.30 -24.12 -5.30
CA GLY A 59 -0.35 -25.12 -6.15
C GLY A 59 -1.69 -24.61 -6.69
N GLU A 60 -2.54 -24.06 -5.83
CA GLU A 60 -3.82 -23.45 -6.22
C GLU A 60 -3.62 -22.29 -7.22
N LEU A 61 -2.61 -21.42 -7.00
CA LEU A 61 -2.28 -20.31 -7.91
C LEU A 61 -1.79 -20.82 -9.27
N GLU A 62 -1.00 -21.90 -9.29
CA GLU A 62 -0.51 -22.54 -10.51
C GLU A 62 -1.65 -23.19 -11.31
N GLU A 63 -2.54 -23.93 -10.65
CA GLU A 63 -3.74 -24.51 -11.26
C GLU A 63 -4.67 -23.45 -11.87
N GLN A 64 -4.75 -22.28 -11.25
CA GLN A 64 -5.55 -21.16 -11.77
C GLN A 64 -4.80 -20.33 -12.84
N GLY A 65 -3.57 -20.74 -13.21
CA GLY A 65 -2.78 -20.09 -14.26
C GLY A 65 -2.28 -18.69 -13.90
N LEU A 66 -2.09 -18.39 -12.62
CA LEU A 66 -1.54 -17.11 -12.17
C LEU A 66 -0.01 -17.15 -12.01
N ILE A 67 0.52 -18.32 -11.74
CA ILE A 67 1.96 -18.57 -11.66
C ILE A 67 2.33 -19.79 -12.49
N ILE A 68 3.60 -19.89 -12.83
CA ILE A 68 4.21 -21.08 -13.44
C ILE A 68 5.47 -21.45 -12.68
N SER A 69 5.71 -22.77 -12.55
CA SER A 69 6.95 -23.30 -11.99
C SER A 69 7.96 -23.56 -13.10
N ARG A 70 9.19 -23.09 -12.90
CA ARG A 70 10.33 -23.39 -13.77
C ARG A 70 11.36 -24.20 -12.99
N PRO A 71 11.61 -25.46 -13.32
CA PRO A 71 12.66 -26.24 -12.71
C PRO A 71 14.03 -25.71 -13.16
N GLU A 72 14.89 -25.40 -12.20
CA GLU A 72 16.28 -25.02 -12.46
C GLU A 72 17.17 -25.83 -11.50
N GLY A 73 17.74 -26.90 -12.03
CA GLY A 73 18.47 -27.89 -11.25
C GLY A 73 17.59 -28.59 -10.21
N ARG A 74 17.92 -28.45 -8.93
CA ARG A 74 17.17 -29.04 -7.80
C ARG A 74 16.12 -28.09 -7.21
N VAL A 75 16.01 -26.87 -7.72
CA VAL A 75 15.12 -25.84 -7.22
C VAL A 75 14.01 -25.58 -8.24
N ARG A 76 12.78 -25.36 -7.77
CA ARG A 76 11.66 -24.90 -8.59
C ARG A 76 11.46 -23.41 -8.33
N PHE A 77 11.75 -22.61 -9.32
CA PHE A 77 11.45 -21.19 -9.29
C PHE A 77 10.02 -20.94 -9.77
N LEU A 78 9.40 -19.97 -9.14
CA LEU A 78 8.02 -19.54 -9.39
C LEU A 78 8.08 -18.17 -10.05
N VAL A 79 7.30 -18.01 -11.10
CA VAL A 79 7.17 -16.76 -11.86
C VAL A 79 5.69 -16.47 -12.09
N LEU A 80 5.31 -15.20 -12.07
CA LEU A 80 3.96 -14.77 -12.43
C LEU A 80 3.73 -14.94 -13.93
N THR A 81 2.53 -15.36 -14.31
CA THR A 81 2.03 -15.24 -15.68
C THR A 81 1.63 -13.78 -15.97
N ASP A 82 1.32 -13.44 -17.23
CA ASP A 82 0.78 -12.12 -17.55
C ASP A 82 -0.51 -11.81 -16.80
N ARG A 83 -1.37 -12.84 -16.65
CA ARG A 83 -2.57 -12.75 -15.83
C ARG A 83 -2.24 -12.57 -14.36
N GLY A 84 -1.23 -13.27 -13.84
CA GLY A 84 -0.74 -13.12 -12.47
C GLY A 84 -0.22 -11.72 -12.21
N ARG A 85 0.52 -11.12 -13.14
CA ARG A 85 1.00 -9.72 -13.05
C ARG A 85 -0.14 -8.71 -13.03
N GLN A 86 -1.18 -8.92 -13.84
CA GLN A 86 -2.38 -8.07 -13.82
C GLN A 86 -3.10 -8.15 -12.47
N VAL A 87 -3.24 -9.36 -11.91
CA VAL A 87 -3.84 -9.55 -10.58
C VAL A 87 -2.99 -8.91 -9.50
N ALA A 88 -1.67 -9.06 -9.53
CA ALA A 88 -0.75 -8.41 -8.60
C ALA A 88 -0.89 -6.87 -8.63
N GLY A 89 -0.99 -6.28 -9.82
CA GLY A 89 -1.23 -4.85 -9.99
C GLY A 89 -2.54 -4.39 -9.35
N ALA A 90 -3.63 -5.09 -9.63
CA ALA A 90 -4.94 -4.78 -9.05
C ALA A 90 -4.98 -4.94 -7.51
N LEU A 91 -4.26 -5.94 -6.96
CA LEU A 91 -4.12 -6.12 -5.51
C LEU A 91 -3.32 -4.98 -4.88
N ARG A 92 -2.27 -4.49 -5.56
CA ARG A 92 -1.49 -3.35 -5.09
C ARG A 92 -2.32 -2.08 -5.08
N GLU A 93 -3.05 -1.79 -6.15
CA GLU A 93 -3.98 -0.66 -6.20
C GLU A 93 -5.03 -0.73 -5.09
N LEU A 94 -5.60 -1.92 -4.85
CA LEU A 94 -6.55 -2.12 -3.75
C LEU A 94 -5.88 -1.88 -2.39
N SER A 95 -4.67 -2.39 -2.18
CA SER A 95 -3.91 -2.18 -0.95
C SER A 95 -3.67 -0.69 -0.69
N ASP A 96 -3.28 0.06 -1.73
CA ASP A 96 -3.04 1.50 -1.64
C ASP A 96 -4.32 2.28 -1.30
N LEU A 97 -5.46 1.91 -1.91
CA LEU A 97 -6.77 2.50 -1.61
C LEU A 97 -7.25 2.20 -0.18
N LEU A 98 -6.91 1.02 0.35
CA LEU A 98 -7.26 0.61 1.71
C LEU A 98 -6.28 1.12 2.76
N HIS A 99 -5.11 1.59 2.32
CA HIS A 99 -4.11 2.14 3.22
C HIS A 99 -4.67 3.41 3.87
N LYS A 100 -4.88 3.34 5.19
CA LYS A 100 -5.25 4.55 5.94
C LYS A 100 -4.02 5.43 6.01
N PRO A 101 -4.10 6.68 5.51
CA PRO A 101 -3.00 7.62 5.69
C PRO A 101 -2.66 7.72 7.18
N ASP A 102 -1.39 7.74 7.52
CA ASP A 102 -0.93 7.92 8.88
C ASP A 102 -1.65 9.13 9.52
N ALA A 103 -2.16 8.96 10.74
CA ALA A 103 -2.89 10.00 11.45
C ALA A 103 -2.08 11.31 11.60
N MET A 104 -0.74 11.19 11.68
CA MET A 104 0.16 12.33 11.74
C MET A 104 0.30 13.02 10.38
N MET A 105 0.32 12.24 9.28
CA MET A 105 0.31 12.80 7.93
C MET A 105 -1.01 13.51 7.62
N GLN A 106 -2.16 12.94 8.02
CA GLN A 106 -3.46 13.62 7.91
C GLN A 106 -3.50 14.92 8.73
N ARG A 107 -2.84 14.93 9.90
CA ARG A 107 -2.74 16.14 10.70
C ARG A 107 -1.91 17.20 10.00
N LEU A 108 -0.78 16.84 9.39
CA LEU A 108 0.04 17.75 8.61
C LEU A 108 -0.74 18.36 7.44
N GLU A 109 -1.49 17.55 6.70
CA GLU A 109 -2.32 18.06 5.58
C GLU A 109 -3.39 19.06 6.07
N ARG A 110 -4.07 18.76 7.17
CA ARG A 110 -5.01 19.73 7.79
C ARG A 110 -4.34 21.04 8.20
N LEU A 111 -3.11 20.97 8.73
CA LEU A 111 -2.36 22.17 9.08
C LEU A 111 -1.98 22.98 7.84
N LYS A 112 -1.67 22.34 6.70
CA LYS A 112 -1.42 23.00 5.41
C LYS A 112 -2.68 23.73 4.90
N GLU A 113 -3.83 23.08 4.95
CA GLU A 113 -5.12 23.67 4.56
C GLU A 113 -5.44 24.91 5.40
N LEU A 114 -5.28 24.81 6.73
CA LEU A 114 -5.52 25.94 7.65
C LEU A 114 -4.53 27.10 7.40
N ALA A 115 -3.26 26.80 7.16
CA ALA A 115 -2.27 27.83 6.83
C ALA A 115 -2.57 28.51 5.50
N SER A 116 -3.05 27.76 4.50
CA SER A 116 -3.42 28.31 3.19
C SER A 116 -4.67 29.20 3.27
N SER A 117 -5.63 28.87 4.12
CA SER A 117 -6.83 29.70 4.35
C SER A 117 -6.52 31.00 5.11
N ALA A 118 -5.44 31.02 5.89
CA ALA A 118 -4.98 32.18 6.67
C ALA A 118 -4.05 33.13 5.87
N ASP A 119 -3.59 32.74 4.69
CA ASP A 119 -2.58 33.47 3.86
C ASP A 119 -3.13 34.80 3.30
N GLY A 120 -4.05 35.42 3.73
CA GLY A 120 -4.48 36.75 3.29
C GLY A 120 -4.80 37.70 4.44
N SER A 121 -4.88 37.16 5.66
CA SER A 121 -5.45 37.89 6.82
C SER A 121 -4.41 38.37 7.83
N LYS A 122 -3.14 37.99 7.75
CA LYS A 122 -2.12 38.17 8.82
C LYS A 122 -2.64 37.75 10.20
N ASP A 123 -3.41 36.66 10.22
CA ASP A 123 -4.10 36.23 11.42
C ASP A 123 -3.14 35.49 12.35
N TYR A 124 -2.40 36.27 13.17
CA TYR A 124 -1.47 35.73 14.17
C TYR A 124 -2.14 34.79 15.18
N LEU A 125 -3.46 34.93 15.37
CA LEU A 125 -4.23 34.07 16.27
C LEU A 125 -4.38 32.66 15.71
N ILE A 126 -4.40 32.51 14.39
CA ILE A 126 -4.48 31.20 13.71
C ILE A 126 -3.06 30.64 13.49
N LEU A 127 -2.14 31.44 12.96
CA LEU A 127 -0.81 30.99 12.56
C LEU A 127 0.11 30.62 13.76
N GLY A 128 -0.05 31.29 14.88
CA GLY A 128 0.72 30.99 16.09
C GLY A 128 0.48 29.57 16.66
N PRO A 129 -0.77 29.15 16.88
CA PRO A 129 -1.12 27.79 17.27
C PRO A 129 -0.66 26.73 16.27
N LEU A 130 -0.78 26.99 14.94
CA LEU A 130 -0.31 26.08 13.89
C LEU A 130 1.19 25.76 14.04
N ARG A 131 2.03 26.76 14.29
CA ARG A 131 3.46 26.57 14.51
C ARG A 131 3.77 25.69 15.72
N ARG A 132 3.00 25.82 16.80
CA ARG A 132 3.15 24.96 17.99
C ARG A 132 2.82 23.49 17.67
N ASP A 133 1.83 23.24 16.84
CA ASP A 133 1.48 21.90 16.41
C ASP A 133 2.50 21.32 15.43
N LEU A 134 3.05 22.15 14.53
CA LEU A 134 4.15 21.75 13.65
C LEU A 134 5.40 21.36 14.44
N ALA A 135 5.75 22.11 15.47
CA ALA A 135 6.88 21.79 16.35
C ALA A 135 6.79 20.37 16.93
N LYS A 136 5.57 19.91 17.29
CA LYS A 136 5.35 18.53 17.75
C LYS A 136 5.55 17.50 16.62
N LEU A 137 5.15 17.81 15.39
CA LEU A 137 5.37 16.91 14.25
C LEU A 137 6.85 16.80 13.88
N MET A 138 7.62 17.85 14.06
CA MET A 138 9.08 17.87 13.81
C MET A 138 9.87 17.00 14.78
N THR A 139 9.33 16.66 15.96
CA THR A 139 9.98 15.77 16.94
C THR A 139 9.80 14.28 16.63
N LEU A 140 8.96 13.93 15.66
CA LEU A 140 8.72 12.54 15.27
C LEU A 140 9.85 12.00 14.38
N GLU A 141 10.05 10.69 14.40
CA GLU A 141 11.15 10.03 13.70
C GLU A 141 10.94 9.91 12.18
N ASP A 142 9.69 10.11 11.67
CA ASP A 142 9.38 10.02 10.25
C ASP A 142 10.00 11.19 9.46
N PRO A 143 10.96 10.92 8.53
CA PRO A 143 11.65 11.96 7.78
C PRO A 143 10.72 12.76 6.86
N LYS A 144 9.71 12.12 6.25
CA LYS A 144 8.77 12.76 5.34
C LYS A 144 7.86 13.74 6.09
N LEU A 145 7.39 13.30 7.26
CA LEU A 145 6.55 14.13 8.12
C LEU A 145 7.31 15.34 8.63
N ARG A 146 8.56 15.14 9.08
CA ARG A 146 9.45 16.21 9.55
C ARG A 146 9.70 17.24 8.45
N GLN A 147 10.12 16.79 7.27
CA GLN A 147 10.38 17.66 6.14
C GLN A 147 9.14 18.49 5.76
N GLY A 148 7.97 17.86 5.67
CA GLY A 148 6.72 18.56 5.36
C GLY A 148 6.33 19.59 6.42
N ALA A 149 6.57 19.29 7.70
CA ALA A 149 6.31 20.22 8.81
C ALA A 149 7.29 21.42 8.78
N GLU A 150 8.57 21.19 8.50
CA GLU A 150 9.60 22.25 8.37
C GLU A 150 9.31 23.18 7.18
N GLU A 151 8.88 22.63 6.05
CA GLU A 151 8.50 23.42 4.87
C GLU A 151 7.29 24.32 5.18
N LEU A 152 6.30 23.80 5.88
CA LEU A 152 5.13 24.57 6.26
C LEU A 152 5.47 25.65 7.29
N ASP A 153 6.30 25.37 8.28
CA ASP A 153 6.74 26.36 9.28
C ASP A 153 7.49 27.51 8.62
N ARG A 154 8.37 27.23 7.66
CA ARG A 154 9.05 28.28 6.86
C ARG A 154 8.07 29.16 6.09
N LYS A 155 7.02 28.59 5.50
CA LYS A 155 5.96 29.35 4.81
C LYS A 155 5.21 30.27 5.78
N ILE A 156 4.83 29.75 6.95
CA ILE A 156 4.14 30.51 7.99
C ILE A 156 5.02 31.66 8.47
N LEU A 157 6.32 31.41 8.72
CA LEU A 157 7.27 32.46 9.10
C LEU A 157 7.37 33.56 8.04
N ALA A 158 7.40 33.21 6.77
CA ALA A 158 7.43 34.18 5.66
C ALA A 158 6.16 35.05 5.60
N ILE A 159 5.01 34.51 5.99
CA ILE A 159 3.74 35.27 6.09
C ILE A 159 3.79 36.24 7.28
N LEU A 160 4.27 35.76 8.43
CA LEU A 160 4.35 36.56 9.66
C LEU A 160 5.38 37.67 9.61
N SER A 161 6.42 37.54 8.77
CA SER A 161 7.50 38.54 8.61
C SER A 161 7.23 39.64 7.59
N ARG A 162 6.11 39.58 6.88
CA ARG A 162 5.64 40.64 5.96
C ARG A 162 4.79 41.69 6.67
#